data_1ac35412d5c2a7a659a7f83df7a8511c
#
_entry.id   1ac35412d5c2a7a659a7f83df7a8511c
#
_cell.length_a   1.000
_cell.length_b   1.000
_cell.length_c   1.000
_cell.angle_alpha   90.00
_cell.angle_beta   90.00
_cell.angle_gamma   90.00
#
_symmetry.space_group_name_H-M   'P 1'
#
loop_
_entity.id
_entity.type
_entity.pdbx_description
1 polymer ?
#
loop_
_entity_poly.entity_id
_entity_poly.type
_entity_poly.pdbx_seq_one_letter_code
_entity_poly.pdbx_strand_id
1 'polypeptide(L)'
;MFLLTEEFMRRYKDRWIIGAYDCINEPISMTPRREELTPKLVYFYEEMIRRCRKIDQKHLFLLNGTQFSSLTYFFDHEFDPEYHNWGISLHAYEMVVPEVASLASVLRTCREQKICLWMGETGGRNEHAWQTTMYEILAEYHAGYNLWCWKTVEGAGCASILNFNVPDEWHLITDYAINGAAKPSYEHAQAIWDSYLECLAVDKCKENTQYHPYLLREGNFEIPAIGYNALPMDSHRGLSDLPNAAGYRLYDRFELVYEKGDHPEPAGFA
;
A
#
# COMPACT_ATOMS: atom_id res chain seq x y z
N MET A 1 3.11 -0.38 -22.42
CA MET A 1 2.14 0.16 -21.44
C MET A 1 1.04 0.97 -22.11
N PHE A 2 1.32 2.08 -22.81
CA PHE A 2 0.27 2.96 -23.40
C PHE A 2 -0.84 2.21 -24.13
N LEU A 3 -0.51 1.40 -25.13
CA LEU A 3 -1.52 0.66 -25.90
C LEU A 3 -2.37 -0.28 -25.06
N LEU A 4 -1.76 -0.89 -24.03
CA LEU A 4 -2.46 -1.79 -23.12
C LEU A 4 -3.47 -1.01 -22.26
N THR A 5 -3.06 0.10 -21.66
CA THR A 5 -3.93 0.96 -20.84
C THR A 5 -5.06 1.55 -21.68
N GLU A 6 -4.76 2.02 -22.89
CA GLU A 6 -5.78 2.52 -23.82
C GLU A 6 -6.83 1.45 -24.17
N GLU A 7 -6.38 0.20 -24.38
CA GLU A 7 -7.31 -0.90 -24.68
C GLU A 7 -8.19 -1.25 -23.47
N PHE A 8 -7.62 -1.29 -22.26
CA PHE A 8 -8.42 -1.45 -21.05
C PHE A 8 -9.47 -0.36 -20.93
N MET A 9 -9.09 0.89 -21.14
CA MET A 9 -10.02 2.01 -21.07
C MET A 9 -11.13 1.93 -22.13
N ARG A 10 -10.82 1.56 -23.38
CA ARG A 10 -11.85 1.37 -24.40
C ARG A 10 -12.89 0.35 -23.99
N ARG A 11 -12.47 -0.73 -23.32
CA ARG A 11 -13.38 -1.80 -22.87
C ARG A 11 -14.20 -1.43 -21.66
N TYR A 12 -13.65 -0.63 -20.73
CA TYR A 12 -14.22 -0.45 -19.42
C TYR A 12 -14.67 0.96 -19.07
N LYS A 13 -14.44 1.95 -19.92
CA LYS A 13 -14.80 3.36 -19.67
C LYS A 13 -16.28 3.60 -19.33
N ASP A 14 -17.17 2.70 -19.74
CA ASP A 14 -18.60 2.80 -19.50
C ASP A 14 -19.06 1.90 -18.32
N ARG A 15 -18.12 1.28 -17.62
CA ARG A 15 -18.39 0.40 -16.46
C ARG A 15 -18.35 1.20 -15.18
N TRP A 16 -19.50 1.39 -14.55
CA TRP A 16 -19.61 2.11 -13.29
C TRP A 16 -18.81 1.52 -12.13
N ILE A 17 -18.52 0.22 -12.18
CA ILE A 17 -17.76 -0.49 -11.15
C ILE A 17 -16.27 -0.12 -11.13
N ILE A 18 -15.75 0.48 -12.22
CA ILE A 18 -14.37 0.94 -12.29
C ILE A 18 -14.30 2.31 -11.60
N GLY A 19 -13.54 2.42 -10.52
CA GLY A 19 -13.29 3.69 -9.84
C GLY A 19 -12.09 4.42 -10.41
N ALA A 20 -11.01 3.69 -10.64
CA ALA A 20 -9.73 4.24 -11.08
C ALA A 20 -8.93 3.25 -11.91
N TYR A 21 -7.92 3.77 -12.61
CA TYR A 21 -6.87 2.99 -13.28
C TYR A 21 -5.53 3.28 -12.60
N ASP A 22 -4.93 2.26 -12.02
CA ASP A 22 -3.53 2.32 -11.57
C ASP A 22 -2.64 1.91 -12.74
N CYS A 23 -1.85 2.85 -13.24
CA CYS A 23 -1.21 2.71 -14.55
C CYS A 23 0.03 1.82 -14.54
N ILE A 24 0.75 1.79 -13.42
CA ILE A 24 1.97 1.02 -13.27
C ILE A 24 2.33 0.86 -11.80
N ASN A 25 2.53 -0.36 -11.36
CA ASN A 25 2.92 -0.65 -9.99
C ASN A 25 4.40 -0.37 -9.75
N GLU A 26 4.70 0.45 -8.74
CA GLU A 26 6.05 0.69 -8.21
C GLU A 26 7.15 0.87 -9.28
N PRO A 27 6.99 1.82 -10.20
CA PRO A 27 7.78 1.91 -11.44
C PRO A 27 9.28 2.12 -11.24
N ILE A 28 9.68 2.68 -10.11
CA ILE A 28 11.07 2.91 -9.73
C ILE A 28 11.31 2.35 -8.32
N SER A 29 11.99 1.22 -8.25
CA SER A 29 12.42 0.60 -7.00
C SER A 29 13.60 1.33 -6.35
N MET A 30 14.22 0.75 -5.34
CA MET A 30 15.45 1.28 -4.74
C MET A 30 16.60 1.17 -5.75
N THR A 31 16.98 2.31 -6.31
CA THR A 31 18.05 2.39 -7.30
C THR A 31 18.83 3.69 -7.13
N PRO A 32 20.18 3.69 -7.32
CA PRO A 32 20.97 4.91 -7.32
C PRO A 32 20.64 5.85 -8.49
N ARG A 33 19.94 5.36 -9.51
CA ARG A 33 19.50 6.14 -10.68
C ARG A 33 18.14 6.81 -10.51
N ARG A 34 17.58 6.85 -9.31
CA ARG A 34 16.24 7.40 -9.05
C ARG A 34 16.08 8.82 -9.59
N GLU A 35 17.04 9.71 -9.30
CA GLU A 35 16.99 11.11 -9.75
C GLU A 35 16.99 11.25 -11.29
N GLU A 36 17.73 10.40 -11.98
CA GLU A 36 17.73 10.35 -13.45
C GLU A 36 16.39 9.83 -14.01
N LEU A 37 15.78 8.86 -13.31
CA LEU A 37 14.59 8.18 -13.81
C LEU A 37 13.29 8.93 -13.46
N THR A 38 13.26 9.72 -12.39
CA THR A 38 12.06 10.45 -11.96
C THR A 38 11.50 11.38 -13.04
N PRO A 39 12.27 12.19 -13.77
CA PRO A 39 11.73 13.00 -14.86
C PRO A 39 11.13 12.18 -16.01
N LYS A 40 11.65 10.97 -16.24
CA LYS A 40 11.12 10.06 -17.25
C LYS A 40 9.79 9.46 -16.81
N LEU A 41 9.62 9.22 -15.51
CA LEU A 41 8.35 8.77 -14.94
C LEU A 41 7.29 9.87 -15.02
N VAL A 42 7.64 11.11 -14.69
CA VAL A 42 6.74 12.28 -14.85
C VAL A 42 6.27 12.37 -16.29
N TYR A 43 7.19 12.38 -17.26
CA TYR A 43 6.85 12.39 -18.69
C TYR A 43 5.95 11.20 -19.08
N PHE A 44 6.24 10.01 -18.55
CA PHE A 44 5.42 8.83 -18.81
C PHE A 44 3.98 9.02 -18.31
N TYR A 45 3.78 9.57 -17.12
CA TYR A 45 2.46 9.84 -16.58
C TYR A 45 1.71 10.92 -17.37
N GLU A 46 2.37 12.01 -17.69
CA GLU A 46 1.78 13.07 -18.52
C GLU A 46 1.31 12.54 -19.89
N GLU A 47 2.17 11.79 -20.56
CA GLU A 47 1.84 11.20 -21.86
C GLU A 47 0.73 10.14 -21.73
N MET A 48 0.74 9.33 -20.68
CA MET A 48 -0.30 8.35 -20.40
C MET A 48 -1.67 9.03 -20.23
N ILE A 49 -1.73 10.03 -19.36
CA ILE A 49 -2.96 10.78 -19.11
C ILE A 49 -3.45 11.47 -20.38
N ARG A 50 -2.56 12.19 -21.06
CA ARG A 50 -2.88 12.91 -22.31
C ARG A 50 -3.49 11.99 -23.38
N ARG A 51 -2.96 10.78 -23.51
CA ARG A 51 -3.46 9.77 -24.46
C ARG A 51 -4.79 9.19 -24.00
N CYS A 52 -4.86 8.81 -22.77
CA CYS A 52 -6.00 8.10 -22.20
C CYS A 52 -7.23 9.00 -22.03
N ARG A 53 -7.06 10.30 -21.76
CA ARG A 53 -8.17 11.27 -21.69
C ARG A 53 -8.92 11.46 -23.00
N LYS A 54 -8.35 11.08 -24.14
CA LYS A 54 -9.06 11.00 -25.41
C LYS A 54 -10.08 9.86 -25.48
N ILE A 55 -9.95 8.89 -24.59
CA ILE A 55 -10.77 7.69 -24.52
C ILE A 55 -11.75 7.76 -23.35
N ASP A 56 -11.27 8.16 -22.19
CA ASP A 56 -12.02 8.20 -20.95
C ASP A 56 -11.73 9.49 -20.18
N GLN A 57 -12.78 10.29 -19.98
CA GLN A 57 -12.69 11.58 -19.28
C GLN A 57 -13.23 11.52 -17.86
N LYS A 58 -13.67 10.35 -17.37
CA LYS A 58 -14.37 10.22 -16.11
C LYS A 58 -13.52 9.56 -15.02
N HIS A 59 -12.94 8.41 -15.36
CA HIS A 59 -12.29 7.59 -14.34
C HIS A 59 -10.97 8.20 -13.86
N LEU A 60 -10.70 7.97 -12.60
CA LEU A 60 -9.50 8.45 -11.93
C LEU A 60 -8.26 7.71 -12.44
N PHE A 61 -7.13 8.42 -12.52
CA PHE A 61 -5.81 7.81 -12.59
C PHE A 61 -5.16 7.78 -11.22
N LEU A 62 -4.62 6.65 -10.82
CA LEU A 62 -3.78 6.52 -9.64
C LEU A 62 -2.33 6.39 -10.09
N LEU A 63 -1.47 7.26 -9.56
CA LEU A 63 -0.08 7.40 -9.96
C LEU A 63 0.83 7.00 -8.80
N ASN A 64 1.67 6.02 -9.06
CA ASN A 64 2.63 5.53 -8.07
C ASN A 64 3.84 6.46 -7.94
N GLY A 65 4.36 6.58 -6.72
CA GLY A 65 5.61 7.26 -6.44
C GLY A 65 6.85 6.45 -6.85
N THR A 66 8.00 6.95 -6.48
CA THR A 66 9.27 6.21 -6.56
C THR A 66 9.53 5.43 -5.28
N GLN A 67 10.59 4.63 -5.27
CA GLN A 67 11.02 3.81 -4.13
C GLN A 67 9.85 2.98 -3.56
N PHE A 68 9.35 2.05 -4.38
CA PHE A 68 8.18 1.23 -4.03
C PHE A 68 6.94 2.06 -3.69
N SER A 69 6.69 3.12 -4.47
CA SER A 69 5.59 4.08 -4.28
C SER A 69 5.53 4.77 -2.89
N SER A 70 6.64 4.75 -2.14
CA SER A 70 6.73 5.39 -0.83
C SER A 70 7.18 6.87 -0.90
N LEU A 71 7.81 7.30 -1.98
CA LEU A 71 8.27 8.67 -2.19
C LEU A 71 7.47 9.37 -3.28
N THR A 72 6.81 10.44 -2.89
CA THR A 72 5.83 11.18 -3.71
C THR A 72 6.19 12.63 -3.97
N TYR A 73 7.39 13.10 -3.55
CA TYR A 73 7.80 14.49 -3.60
C TYR A 73 7.78 15.13 -5.00
N PHE A 74 7.94 14.34 -6.05
CA PHE A 74 7.90 14.85 -7.42
C PHE A 74 6.49 15.17 -7.92
N PHE A 75 5.44 14.79 -7.19
CA PHE A 75 4.06 15.19 -7.46
C PHE A 75 3.75 16.63 -7.06
N ASP A 76 4.71 17.35 -6.46
CA ASP A 76 4.62 18.81 -6.32
C ASP A 76 4.67 19.51 -7.69
N HIS A 77 5.05 18.78 -8.73
CA HIS A 77 5.00 19.21 -10.11
C HIS A 77 3.54 19.36 -10.58
N GLU A 78 3.22 20.48 -11.19
CA GLU A 78 1.90 20.70 -11.78
C GLU A 78 1.82 20.00 -13.13
N PHE A 79 0.88 19.04 -13.25
CA PHE A 79 0.48 18.54 -14.54
C PHE A 79 -0.37 19.58 -15.31
N ASP A 80 -0.37 19.50 -16.63
CA ASP A 80 -1.19 20.37 -17.48
C ASP A 80 -2.66 20.40 -16.98
N PRO A 81 -3.32 21.57 -16.90
CA PRO A 81 -4.71 21.70 -16.48
C PRO A 81 -5.73 20.82 -17.20
N GLU A 82 -5.41 20.36 -18.42
CA GLU A 82 -6.21 19.35 -19.10
C GLU A 82 -6.15 17.96 -18.42
N TYR A 83 -5.20 17.74 -17.52
CA TYR A 83 -4.99 16.46 -16.84
C TYR A 83 -5.72 16.44 -15.51
N HIS A 84 -7.03 16.28 -15.56
CA HIS A 84 -7.88 16.15 -14.38
C HIS A 84 -8.05 14.71 -13.94
N ASN A 85 -8.67 14.53 -12.77
CA ASN A 85 -9.07 13.24 -12.22
C ASN A 85 -7.90 12.27 -12.06
N TRP A 86 -6.87 12.69 -11.35
CA TRP A 86 -5.79 11.85 -10.91
C TRP A 86 -5.60 11.93 -9.39
N GLY A 87 -4.91 10.98 -8.84
CA GLY A 87 -4.55 10.92 -7.43
C GLY A 87 -3.25 10.17 -7.23
N ILE A 88 -2.73 10.21 -6.03
CA ILE A 88 -1.50 9.51 -5.65
C ILE A 88 -1.86 8.13 -5.11
N SER A 89 -1.23 7.08 -5.66
CA SER A 89 -1.20 5.73 -5.10
C SER A 89 0.06 5.63 -4.24
N LEU A 90 -0.11 5.67 -2.93
CA LEU A 90 0.98 5.50 -1.95
C LEU A 90 1.01 4.05 -1.48
N HIS A 91 2.21 3.50 -1.24
CA HIS A 91 2.38 2.20 -0.61
C HIS A 91 3.08 2.37 0.74
N ALA A 92 2.51 1.81 1.78
CA ALA A 92 3.09 1.84 3.11
C ALA A 92 2.82 0.52 3.85
N TYR A 93 3.85 0.02 4.47
CA TYR A 93 3.86 -1.19 5.26
C TYR A 93 4.42 -0.91 6.66
N GLU A 94 4.59 -1.91 7.47
CA GLU A 94 5.00 -1.81 8.87
C GLU A 94 6.33 -1.07 9.13
N MET A 95 7.16 -0.86 8.11
CA MET A 95 8.37 -0.05 8.23
C MET A 95 8.09 1.46 8.27
N VAL A 96 6.88 1.87 7.96
CA VAL A 96 6.44 3.28 8.06
C VAL A 96 5.73 3.45 9.40
N VAL A 97 6.13 4.44 10.19
CA VAL A 97 5.44 4.72 11.46
C VAL A 97 4.00 5.13 11.19
N PRO A 98 3.00 4.46 11.80
CA PRO A 98 1.59 4.72 11.54
C PRO A 98 1.13 5.98 12.30
N GLU A 99 1.49 7.14 11.80
CA GLU A 99 1.14 8.46 12.35
C GLU A 99 0.88 9.47 11.26
N VAL A 100 0.15 10.52 11.57
CA VAL A 100 -0.19 11.59 10.62
C VAL A 100 1.05 12.27 10.05
N ALA A 101 2.08 12.45 10.87
CA ALA A 101 3.32 13.09 10.45
C ALA A 101 4.03 12.34 9.32
N SER A 102 3.94 11.01 9.31
CA SER A 102 4.49 10.17 8.23
C SER A 102 3.81 10.41 6.88
N LEU A 103 2.56 10.87 6.90
CA LEU A 103 1.77 11.19 5.71
C LEU A 103 1.74 12.69 5.39
N ALA A 104 2.33 13.54 6.24
CA ALA A 104 2.17 14.99 6.16
C ALA A 104 2.57 15.58 4.80
N SER A 105 3.64 15.08 4.20
CA SER A 105 4.10 15.56 2.89
C SER A 105 3.10 15.23 1.79
N VAL A 106 2.68 13.98 1.66
CA VAL A 106 1.73 13.56 0.63
C VAL A 106 0.35 14.18 0.83
N LEU A 107 -0.11 14.32 2.08
CA LEU A 107 -1.37 15.00 2.39
C LEU A 107 -1.33 16.48 2.01
N ARG A 108 -0.18 17.15 2.20
CA ARG A 108 0.01 18.53 1.74
C ARG A 108 -0.07 18.61 0.22
N THR A 109 0.68 17.78 -0.51
CA THR A 109 0.64 17.71 -1.97
C THR A 109 -0.78 17.49 -2.47
N CYS A 110 -1.51 16.52 -1.91
CA CYS A 110 -2.89 16.25 -2.28
C CYS A 110 -3.80 17.47 -2.08
N ARG A 111 -3.62 18.20 -1.00
CA ARG A 111 -4.39 19.43 -0.71
C ARG A 111 -4.08 20.56 -1.70
N GLU A 112 -2.80 20.80 -1.96
CA GLU A 112 -2.33 21.86 -2.85
C GLU A 112 -2.74 21.60 -4.29
N GLN A 113 -2.59 20.37 -4.76
CA GLN A 113 -2.97 19.93 -6.11
C GLN A 113 -4.48 19.61 -6.25
N LYS A 114 -5.24 19.58 -5.15
CA LYS A 114 -6.67 19.21 -5.12
C LYS A 114 -6.94 17.81 -5.70
N ILE A 115 -6.09 16.87 -5.34
CA ILE A 115 -6.15 15.47 -5.76
C ILE A 115 -6.40 14.56 -4.56
N CYS A 116 -6.80 13.31 -4.81
CA CYS A 116 -7.00 12.34 -3.75
C CYS A 116 -5.71 11.58 -3.40
N LEU A 117 -5.67 11.10 -2.16
CA LEU A 117 -4.74 10.06 -1.73
C LEU A 117 -5.45 8.71 -1.78
N TRP A 118 -4.79 7.74 -2.34
CA TRP A 118 -5.14 6.33 -2.26
C TRP A 118 -3.96 5.55 -1.70
N MET A 119 -4.16 4.81 -0.62
CA MET A 119 -3.15 3.89 -0.12
C MET A 119 -3.28 2.59 -0.91
N GLY A 120 -2.52 2.48 -1.99
CA GLY A 120 -2.62 1.39 -2.97
C GLY A 120 -2.22 0.04 -2.43
N GLU A 121 -1.28 0.01 -1.50
CA GLU A 121 -0.86 -1.20 -0.80
C GLU A 121 -0.58 -0.92 0.68
N THR A 122 -1.08 -1.81 1.53
CA THR A 122 -0.78 -1.89 2.95
C THR A 122 -0.68 -3.36 3.35
N GLY A 123 -0.32 -3.66 4.60
CA GLY A 123 -0.36 -5.03 5.10
C GLY A 123 0.90 -5.40 5.85
N GLY A 124 1.77 -6.16 5.20
CA GLY A 124 2.99 -6.64 5.82
C GLY A 124 2.83 -8.00 6.49
N ARG A 125 3.44 -8.18 7.67
CA ARG A 125 3.59 -9.48 8.34
C ARG A 125 2.58 -9.74 9.44
N ASN A 126 1.30 -9.41 9.21
CA ASN A 126 0.25 -9.55 10.23
C ASN A 126 0.37 -8.58 11.43
N GLU A 127 0.89 -7.40 11.20
CA GLU A 127 1.01 -6.34 12.21
C GLU A 127 -0.35 -5.62 12.39
N HIS A 128 -1.28 -6.28 13.08
CA HIS A 128 -2.66 -5.80 13.25
C HIS A 128 -2.74 -4.40 13.88
N ALA A 129 -1.88 -4.14 14.87
CA ALA A 129 -1.84 -2.84 15.54
C ALA A 129 -1.42 -1.71 14.58
N TRP A 130 -0.47 -1.99 13.71
CA TRP A 130 -0.07 -1.06 12.67
C TRP A 130 -1.21 -0.80 11.67
N GLN A 131 -1.85 -1.88 11.22
CA GLN A 131 -2.92 -1.81 10.22
C GLN A 131 -4.12 -1.02 10.74
N THR A 132 -4.58 -1.33 11.96
CA THR A 132 -5.71 -0.59 12.56
C THR A 132 -5.41 0.88 12.74
N THR A 133 -4.21 1.22 13.23
CA THR A 133 -3.78 2.61 13.41
C THR A 133 -3.72 3.35 12.08
N MET A 134 -3.08 2.77 11.07
CA MET A 134 -2.95 3.39 9.75
C MET A 134 -4.33 3.57 9.09
N TYR A 135 -5.20 2.59 9.16
CA TYR A 135 -6.54 2.67 8.55
C TYR A 135 -7.43 3.71 9.23
N GLU A 136 -7.32 3.91 10.55
CA GLU A 136 -8.03 4.99 11.23
C GLU A 136 -7.54 6.36 10.78
N ILE A 137 -6.22 6.54 10.63
CA ILE A 137 -5.65 7.77 10.10
C ILE A 137 -6.14 8.03 8.68
N LEU A 138 -6.07 7.03 7.80
CA LEU A 138 -6.52 7.16 6.42
C LEU A 138 -8.02 7.50 6.33
N ALA A 139 -8.84 6.87 7.17
CA ALA A 139 -10.28 7.14 7.22
C ALA A 139 -10.57 8.58 7.64
N GLU A 140 -9.84 9.15 8.61
CA GLU A 140 -9.99 10.55 9.02
C GLU A 140 -9.66 11.53 7.89
N TYR A 141 -8.66 11.22 7.08
CA TYR A 141 -8.27 12.04 5.93
C TYR A 141 -9.03 11.69 4.64
N HIS A 142 -10.08 10.84 4.73
CA HIS A 142 -10.88 10.39 3.60
C HIS A 142 -10.04 9.74 2.48
N ALA A 143 -8.93 9.13 2.84
CA ALA A 143 -8.10 8.36 1.93
C ALA A 143 -8.58 6.90 1.86
N GLY A 144 -8.78 6.40 0.67
CA GLY A 144 -9.05 4.98 0.47
C GLY A 144 -7.79 4.14 0.65
N TYR A 145 -7.97 2.83 0.90
CA TYR A 145 -6.84 1.93 1.11
C TYR A 145 -7.14 0.50 0.66
N ASN A 146 -6.09 -0.23 0.34
CA ASN A 146 -6.11 -1.67 0.04
C ASN A 146 -5.20 -2.42 1.01
N LEU A 147 -5.59 -3.65 1.34
CA LEU A 147 -4.71 -4.62 1.96
C LEU A 147 -3.93 -5.39 0.88
N TRP A 148 -2.64 -5.44 0.96
CA TRP A 148 -1.80 -6.41 0.25
C TRP A 148 -1.53 -7.62 1.17
N CYS A 149 -2.04 -8.81 0.79
CA CYS A 149 -2.67 -9.05 -0.49
C CYS A 149 -4.06 -9.68 -0.33
N TRP A 150 -4.81 -9.73 -1.43
CA TRP A 150 -6.10 -10.44 -1.46
C TRP A 150 -5.96 -11.91 -1.10
N LYS A 151 -4.94 -12.59 -1.66
CA LYS A 151 -4.77 -14.03 -1.55
C LYS A 151 -3.29 -14.41 -1.57
N THR A 152 -2.87 -15.32 -0.68
CA THR A 152 -1.51 -15.84 -0.65
C THR A 152 -1.48 -17.33 -0.28
N VAL A 153 -0.31 -17.93 -0.46
CA VAL A 153 -0.06 -19.31 -0.02
C VAL A 153 -0.08 -19.37 1.51
N GLU A 154 -0.70 -20.39 2.07
CA GLU A 154 -0.71 -20.62 3.52
C GLU A 154 0.73 -20.68 4.06
N GLY A 155 1.01 -19.94 5.11
CA GLY A 155 2.34 -19.88 5.72
C GLY A 155 3.35 -18.96 5.01
N ALA A 156 2.96 -18.19 3.99
CA ALA A 156 3.84 -17.25 3.32
C ALA A 156 4.28 -16.05 4.21
N GLY A 157 3.66 -15.86 5.37
CA GLY A 157 4.04 -14.84 6.34
C GLY A 157 3.68 -13.41 5.93
N CYS A 158 2.77 -13.23 4.98
CA CYS A 158 2.22 -11.92 4.64
C CYS A 158 0.73 -11.84 4.97
N ALA A 159 0.25 -10.62 5.20
CA ALA A 159 -1.17 -10.34 5.43
C ALA A 159 -1.98 -10.69 4.18
N SER A 160 -3.10 -11.39 4.34
CA SER A 160 -4.00 -11.71 3.24
C SER A 160 -5.40 -12.03 3.74
N ILE A 161 -6.40 -11.72 2.92
CA ILE A 161 -7.79 -12.07 3.22
C ILE A 161 -8.01 -13.58 3.07
N LEU A 162 -7.40 -14.18 2.06
CA LEU A 162 -7.54 -15.59 1.75
C LEU A 162 -6.18 -16.28 1.68
N ASN A 163 -6.10 -17.48 2.24
CA ASN A 163 -4.94 -18.34 2.09
C ASN A 163 -5.33 -19.63 1.36
N PHE A 164 -4.42 -20.17 0.56
CA PHE A 164 -4.61 -21.43 -0.12
C PHE A 164 -3.38 -22.32 0.03
N ASN A 165 -3.57 -23.61 -0.03
CA ASN A 165 -2.49 -24.59 -0.07
C ASN A 165 -2.11 -24.87 -1.52
N VAL A 166 -0.82 -24.96 -1.80
CA VAL A 166 -0.34 -25.41 -3.12
C VAL A 166 -0.51 -26.93 -3.25
N PRO A 167 -0.61 -27.48 -4.47
CA PRO A 167 -0.62 -28.93 -4.68
C PRO A 167 0.68 -29.58 -4.18
N ASP A 168 0.59 -30.83 -3.74
CA ASP A 168 1.74 -31.57 -3.20
C ASP A 168 2.95 -31.61 -4.15
N GLU A 169 2.71 -31.72 -5.44
CA GLU A 169 3.77 -31.77 -6.47
C GLU A 169 4.23 -30.40 -6.97
N TRP A 170 3.71 -29.29 -6.40
CA TRP A 170 4.13 -27.92 -6.79
C TRP A 170 5.63 -27.70 -6.66
N HIS A 171 6.27 -28.37 -5.70
CA HIS A 171 7.72 -28.33 -5.51
C HIS A 171 8.50 -28.76 -6.75
N LEU A 172 7.98 -29.65 -7.60
CA LEU A 172 8.65 -30.05 -8.84
C LEU A 172 8.80 -28.90 -9.83
N ILE A 173 7.81 -28.00 -9.88
CA ILE A 173 7.87 -26.79 -10.71
C ILE A 173 8.86 -25.78 -10.12
N THR A 174 8.77 -25.50 -8.82
CA THR A 174 9.63 -24.51 -8.17
C THR A 174 11.09 -24.97 -8.11
N ASP A 175 11.35 -26.24 -7.84
CA ASP A 175 12.70 -26.80 -7.81
C ASP A 175 13.35 -26.77 -9.20
N TYR A 176 12.61 -27.08 -10.24
CA TYR A 176 13.11 -26.89 -11.61
C TYR A 176 13.43 -25.43 -11.89
N ALA A 177 12.51 -24.51 -11.58
CA ALA A 177 12.63 -23.10 -11.94
C ALA A 177 13.73 -22.37 -11.14
N ILE A 178 13.93 -22.73 -9.86
CA ILE A 178 14.80 -22.00 -8.93
C ILE A 178 16.10 -22.75 -8.66
N ASN A 179 16.02 -24.06 -8.44
CA ASN A 179 17.13 -24.88 -7.97
C ASN A 179 17.81 -25.70 -9.08
N GLY A 180 17.32 -25.60 -10.31
CA GLY A 180 17.88 -26.34 -11.45
C GLY A 180 17.66 -27.86 -11.38
N ALA A 181 16.63 -28.31 -10.68
CA ALA A 181 16.25 -29.71 -10.64
C ALA A 181 15.80 -30.25 -12.01
N ALA A 182 15.57 -31.54 -12.11
CA ALA A 182 15.12 -32.18 -13.36
C ALA A 182 13.79 -31.57 -13.82
N LYS A 183 13.71 -31.21 -15.11
CA LYS A 183 12.50 -30.67 -15.72
C LYS A 183 11.41 -31.74 -15.77
N PRO A 184 10.22 -31.53 -15.23
CA PRO A 184 9.10 -32.43 -15.43
C PRO A 184 8.68 -32.50 -16.89
N SER A 185 7.99 -33.56 -17.30
CA SER A 185 7.41 -33.61 -18.65
C SER A 185 6.37 -32.51 -18.83
N TYR A 186 6.07 -32.14 -20.06
CA TYR A 186 5.08 -31.09 -20.34
C TYR A 186 3.72 -31.46 -19.76
N GLU A 187 3.28 -32.71 -20.01
CA GLU A 187 1.99 -33.19 -19.53
C GLU A 187 1.91 -33.23 -18.01
N HIS A 188 2.99 -33.62 -17.32
CA HIS A 188 3.04 -33.60 -15.86
C HIS A 188 3.03 -32.17 -15.33
N ALA A 189 3.83 -31.28 -15.89
CA ALA A 189 3.83 -29.87 -15.52
C ALA A 189 2.44 -29.22 -15.71
N GLN A 190 1.76 -29.55 -16.81
CA GLN A 190 0.40 -29.07 -17.07
C GLN A 190 -0.59 -29.55 -16.01
N ALA A 191 -0.53 -30.84 -15.64
CA ALA A 191 -1.39 -31.36 -14.58
C ALA A 191 -1.16 -30.69 -13.22
N ILE A 192 0.10 -30.41 -12.88
CA ILE A 192 0.45 -29.66 -11.66
C ILE A 192 -0.13 -28.24 -11.72
N TRP A 193 -0.02 -27.55 -12.86
CA TRP A 193 -0.60 -26.22 -13.03
C TRP A 193 -2.13 -26.22 -12.96
N ASP A 194 -2.79 -27.19 -13.54
CA ASP A 194 -4.24 -27.34 -13.47
C ASP A 194 -4.69 -27.52 -12.00
N SER A 195 -3.99 -28.38 -11.25
CA SER A 195 -4.22 -28.55 -9.81
C SER A 195 -3.95 -27.25 -9.01
N TYR A 196 -2.91 -26.51 -9.38
CA TYR A 196 -2.63 -25.21 -8.74
C TYR A 196 -3.77 -24.22 -8.98
N LEU A 197 -4.28 -24.14 -10.21
CA LEU A 197 -5.40 -23.27 -10.55
C LEU A 197 -6.68 -23.64 -9.78
N GLU A 198 -6.91 -24.92 -9.53
CA GLU A 198 -8.01 -25.39 -8.69
C GLU A 198 -7.87 -24.93 -7.24
N CYS A 199 -6.65 -24.92 -6.69
CA CYS A 199 -6.39 -24.42 -5.33
C CYS A 199 -6.69 -22.93 -5.18
N LEU A 200 -6.69 -22.17 -6.28
CA LEU A 200 -6.98 -20.73 -6.27
C LEU A 200 -8.47 -20.41 -6.20
N ALA A 201 -9.36 -21.38 -6.35
CA ALA A 201 -10.79 -21.14 -6.23
C ALA A 201 -11.14 -20.62 -4.83
N VAL A 202 -11.98 -19.60 -4.73
CA VAL A 202 -12.30 -18.91 -3.46
C VAL A 202 -12.87 -19.89 -2.44
N ASP A 203 -13.69 -20.83 -2.87
CA ASP A 203 -14.30 -21.88 -2.05
C ASP A 203 -13.31 -22.95 -1.54
N LYS A 204 -12.08 -22.94 -2.07
CA LYS A 204 -10.96 -23.78 -1.61
C LYS A 204 -10.02 -23.05 -0.66
N CYS A 205 -10.17 -21.75 -0.55
CA CYS A 205 -9.31 -20.93 0.30
C CYS A 205 -9.81 -20.93 1.75
N LYS A 206 -8.87 -20.80 2.66
CA LYS A 206 -9.14 -20.48 4.06
C LYS A 206 -9.26 -18.97 4.21
N GLU A 207 -10.34 -18.50 4.79
CA GLU A 207 -10.56 -17.09 5.06
C GLU A 207 -9.91 -16.66 6.38
N ASN A 208 -9.23 -15.52 6.34
CA ASN A 208 -8.64 -14.89 7.53
C ASN A 208 -9.59 -13.84 8.11
N THR A 209 -10.58 -14.29 8.84
CA THR A 209 -11.64 -13.43 9.41
C THR A 209 -11.12 -12.36 10.38
N GLN A 210 -9.91 -12.51 10.90
CA GLN A 210 -9.24 -11.54 11.76
C GLN A 210 -9.05 -10.16 11.12
N TYR A 211 -9.10 -10.06 9.79
CA TYR A 211 -9.02 -8.79 9.07
C TYR A 211 -10.35 -8.07 8.91
N HIS A 212 -11.49 -8.76 9.08
CA HIS A 212 -12.82 -8.20 8.86
C HIS A 212 -13.11 -6.97 9.72
N PRO A 213 -12.83 -6.99 11.05
CA PRO A 213 -13.19 -5.86 11.89
C PRO A 213 -12.65 -4.52 11.42
N TYR A 214 -11.36 -4.44 11.11
CA TYR A 214 -10.75 -3.17 10.75
C TYR A 214 -10.70 -2.87 9.25
N LEU A 215 -10.67 -3.90 8.40
CA LEU A 215 -10.70 -3.71 6.95
C LEU A 215 -12.11 -3.43 6.44
N LEU A 216 -13.10 -4.16 6.94
CA LEU A 216 -14.50 -4.06 6.53
C LEU A 216 -15.35 -3.25 7.50
N ARG A 217 -14.80 -2.80 8.63
CA ARG A 217 -15.53 -2.12 9.71
C ARG A 217 -16.65 -2.98 10.29
N GLU A 218 -16.43 -4.27 10.37
CA GLU A 218 -17.40 -5.25 10.83
C GLU A 218 -17.07 -5.73 12.25
N GLY A 219 -18.04 -5.63 13.16
CA GLY A 219 -17.87 -6.06 14.55
C GLY A 219 -16.98 -5.13 15.39
N ASN A 220 -16.42 -5.69 16.46
CA ASN A 220 -15.54 -4.97 17.38
C ASN A 220 -14.07 -5.18 16.98
N PHE A 221 -13.26 -4.15 17.09
CA PHE A 221 -11.82 -4.22 16.89
C PHE A 221 -11.08 -3.33 17.88
N GLU A 222 -9.80 -3.62 18.09
CA GLU A 222 -8.92 -2.88 18.99
C GLU A 222 -8.10 -1.86 18.20
N ILE A 223 -8.08 -0.62 18.71
CA ILE A 223 -7.17 0.41 18.24
C ILE A 223 -6.17 0.63 19.38
N PRO A 224 -4.86 0.44 19.14
CA PRO A 224 -3.86 0.77 20.15
C PRO A 224 -4.00 2.21 20.62
N ALA A 225 -3.91 2.44 21.95
CA ALA A 225 -4.02 3.79 22.49
C ALA A 225 -3.01 4.78 21.90
N ILE A 226 -1.86 4.29 21.47
CA ILE A 226 -0.84 5.06 20.77
C ILE A 226 -1.27 5.51 19.36
N GLY A 227 -2.27 4.86 18.77
CA GLY A 227 -2.83 5.18 17.45
C GLY A 227 -3.83 6.33 17.44
N TYR A 228 -3.92 7.12 18.49
CA TYR A 228 -4.82 8.27 18.53
C TYR A 228 -4.41 9.36 17.54
N ASN A 229 -5.40 10.07 17.00
CA ASN A 229 -5.16 11.23 16.16
C ASN A 229 -4.85 12.42 17.03
N ALA A 230 -3.68 12.97 16.84
CA ALA A 230 -3.25 14.14 17.55
C ALA A 230 -3.42 15.39 16.68
N LEU A 231 -4.31 16.29 17.08
CA LEU A 231 -4.38 17.59 16.46
C LEU A 231 -3.11 18.38 16.79
N PRO A 232 -2.40 18.95 15.80
CA PRO A 232 -1.16 19.67 16.03
C PRO A 232 -1.28 20.87 16.98
N MET A 233 -2.49 21.37 17.16
CA MET A 233 -2.82 22.56 17.94
C MET A 233 -3.47 22.21 19.28
N ASP A 234 -3.47 20.97 19.69
CA ASP A 234 -4.04 20.59 20.97
C ASP A 234 -3.16 21.11 22.13
N SER A 235 -3.67 22.10 22.83
CA SER A 235 -2.98 22.76 23.94
C SER A 235 -2.84 21.90 25.20
N HIS A 236 -3.47 20.74 25.21
CA HIS A 236 -3.45 19.83 26.37
C HIS A 236 -2.35 18.77 26.31
N ARG A 237 -1.53 18.79 25.27
CA ARG A 237 -0.42 17.86 25.13
C ARG A 237 0.89 18.47 25.66
N GLY A 238 1.58 17.71 26.47
CA GLY A 238 2.98 17.97 26.73
C GLY A 238 3.81 17.75 25.47
N LEU A 239 4.51 18.76 25.00
CA LEU A 239 5.43 18.66 23.87
C LEU A 239 6.86 18.54 24.39
N SER A 240 7.60 17.58 23.85
CA SER A 240 9.04 17.44 24.12
C SER A 240 9.84 17.77 22.87
N ASP A 241 10.98 18.43 23.05
CA ASP A 241 11.95 18.67 21.97
C ASP A 241 12.86 17.45 21.77
N LEU A 242 12.79 16.49 22.68
CA LEU A 242 13.61 15.29 22.62
C LEU A 242 12.96 14.22 21.73
N PRO A 243 13.77 13.47 20.97
CA PRO A 243 13.26 12.32 20.26
C PRO A 243 12.67 11.30 21.25
N ASN A 244 11.49 10.81 20.96
CA ASN A 244 10.92 9.76 21.78
C ASN A 244 11.60 8.42 21.45
N ALA A 245 11.99 7.71 22.49
CA ALA A 245 12.71 6.43 22.35
C ALA A 245 11.78 5.22 22.10
N ALA A 246 10.46 5.43 22.10
CA ALA A 246 9.49 4.34 22.02
C ALA A 246 9.30 3.78 20.60
N GLY A 247 9.87 4.39 19.57
CA GLY A 247 9.75 3.94 18.19
C GLY A 247 8.39 4.22 17.53
N TYR A 248 7.45 4.80 18.27
CA TYR A 248 6.13 5.20 17.78
C TYR A 248 5.96 6.71 17.88
N ARG A 249 5.19 7.29 16.94
CA ARG A 249 4.82 8.71 16.98
C ARG A 249 6.03 9.64 17.13
N LEU A 250 7.08 9.32 16.40
CA LEU A 250 8.40 9.96 16.50
C LEU A 250 8.36 11.49 16.27
N TYR A 251 7.36 11.98 15.53
CA TYR A 251 7.24 13.38 15.15
C TYR A 251 6.18 14.14 15.95
N ASP A 252 5.44 13.48 16.82
CA ASP A 252 4.39 14.12 17.62
C ASP A 252 4.93 14.85 18.85
N ARG A 253 6.23 14.71 19.13
CA ARG A 253 6.94 15.47 20.17
C ARG A 253 6.27 15.37 21.55
N PHE A 254 5.82 14.19 21.94
CA PHE A 254 5.29 13.96 23.28
C PHE A 254 6.41 13.59 24.27
N GLU A 255 6.21 13.98 25.52
CA GLU A 255 7.13 13.70 26.60
C GLU A 255 6.84 12.32 27.22
N LEU A 256 7.89 11.54 27.45
CA LEU A 256 7.79 10.31 28.24
C LEU A 256 7.90 10.66 29.71
N VAL A 257 6.81 10.40 30.44
CA VAL A 257 6.77 10.60 31.89
C VAL A 257 6.84 9.25 32.58
N TYR A 258 7.80 9.08 33.46
CA TYR A 258 7.95 7.85 34.24
C TYR A 258 7.07 7.90 35.49
N GLU A 259 6.41 6.80 35.79
CA GLU A 259 5.53 6.69 36.95
C GLU A 259 6.27 6.86 38.29
N LYS A 260 7.55 6.47 38.36
CA LYS A 260 8.36 6.57 39.55
C LYS A 260 9.78 7.04 39.24
N GLY A 261 10.09 8.24 39.68
CA GLY A 261 11.45 8.81 39.59
C GLY A 261 11.90 9.19 38.20
N ASP A 262 13.04 9.83 38.13
CA ASP A 262 13.70 10.18 36.86
C ASP A 262 14.53 8.97 36.39
N HIS A 263 14.21 8.47 35.22
CA HIS A 263 15.02 7.49 34.54
C HIS A 263 15.99 8.18 33.58
N PRO A 264 17.29 8.04 33.77
CA PRO A 264 18.28 8.68 32.90
C PRO A 264 18.40 8.02 31.52
N GLU A 265 17.83 6.83 31.36
CA GLU A 265 17.87 6.12 30.08
C GLU A 265 16.46 5.87 29.55
N PRO A 266 16.28 6.01 28.21
CA PRO A 266 15.02 5.67 27.59
C PRO A 266 14.63 4.24 27.90
N ALA A 267 13.37 3.99 28.25
CA ALA A 267 12.87 2.64 28.37
C ALA A 267 13.00 1.93 27.01
N GLY A 268 13.90 0.96 26.95
CA GLY A 268 13.94 0.07 25.80
C GLY A 268 12.68 -0.79 25.83
N PHE A 269 11.85 -0.69 24.83
CA PHE A 269 10.83 -1.68 24.58
C PHE A 269 11.51 -2.88 23.92
N ALA A 270 11.50 -4.01 24.60
CA ALA A 270 11.98 -5.29 24.08
C ALA A 270 10.99 -5.87 23.05
#